data_84fdd71f549c51699bb44f3f96d9dead
#
_entry.id   84fdd71f549c51699bb44f3f96d9dead
#
_cell.length_a   1.000
_cell.length_b   1.000
_cell.length_c   1.000
_cell.angle_alpha   90.00
_cell.angle_beta   90.00
_cell.angle_gamma   90.00
#
_symmetry.space_group_name_H-M   'P 1'
#
loop_
_entity.id
_entity.type
_entity.pdbx_description
1 polymer ?
#
loop_
_entity_poly.entity_id
_entity_poly.type
_entity_poly.pdbx_seq_one_letter_code
_entity_poly.pdbx_strand_id
1 'polypeptide(L)'
;MSLPNTHYGTEYISSLLDGKKKIFFAGIGGVSMCSLAHITHLRGHEVCGYDRTPSKSTKALEDEGIAVYYESDADHMKDVDLLVYTVAIPADNEEYAYAGKNSVPCVSRADYLGYLMSGYEKRIGVSGMHGKSTTTSMLSHIFSTAGLDPTVSCGAVMLDEGNAYRIGGNEFFIFEACEYMD
;
A
#
# COMPACT_ATOMS: atom_id res chain seq x y z
N MET A 1 -0.66 -13.30 -17.61
CA MET A 1 -0.90 -11.88 -17.98
C MET A 1 -0.94 -11.10 -16.67
N SER A 2 -0.30 -9.93 -16.59
CA SER A 2 -0.47 -9.00 -15.48
C SER A 2 -1.86 -8.38 -15.52
N LEU A 3 -2.39 -8.01 -14.35
CA LEU A 3 -3.66 -7.28 -14.27
C LEU A 3 -3.45 -5.83 -14.74
N PRO A 4 -4.48 -5.18 -15.31
CA PRO A 4 -4.38 -3.77 -15.67
C PRO A 4 -4.42 -2.89 -14.43
N ASN A 5 -3.83 -1.70 -14.49
CA ASN A 5 -4.10 -0.64 -13.53
C ASN A 5 -5.51 -0.08 -13.71
N THR A 6 -6.11 0.37 -12.61
CA THR A 6 -7.30 1.22 -12.66
C THR A 6 -6.90 2.67 -12.94
N HIS A 7 -7.87 3.50 -13.30
CA HIS A 7 -7.66 4.95 -13.54
C HIS A 7 -8.77 5.73 -12.82
N TYR A 8 -8.84 5.54 -11.49
CA TYR A 8 -9.85 6.22 -10.67
C TYR A 8 -9.30 7.50 -10.07
N GLY A 9 -10.14 8.54 -10.06
CA GLY A 9 -9.83 9.77 -9.33
C GLY A 9 -9.90 9.58 -7.81
N THR A 10 -9.18 10.44 -7.07
CA THR A 10 -9.14 10.42 -5.61
C THR A 10 -10.50 10.60 -4.96
N GLU A 11 -11.41 11.37 -5.57
CA GLU A 11 -12.78 11.59 -5.08
C GLU A 11 -13.61 10.30 -5.11
N TYR A 12 -13.48 9.51 -6.19
CA TYR A 12 -14.16 8.22 -6.28
C TYR A 12 -13.67 7.25 -5.20
N ILE A 13 -12.35 7.13 -5.03
CA ILE A 13 -11.79 6.24 -4.00
C ILE A 13 -12.19 6.72 -2.60
N SER A 14 -12.19 8.03 -2.37
CA SER A 14 -12.68 8.62 -1.11
C SER A 14 -14.12 8.22 -0.81
N SER A 15 -14.99 8.21 -1.83
CA SER A 15 -16.39 7.81 -1.65
C SER A 15 -16.57 6.33 -1.28
N LEU A 16 -15.65 5.46 -1.73
CA LEU A 16 -15.64 4.03 -1.37
C LEU A 16 -15.21 3.81 0.09
N LEU A 17 -14.45 4.76 0.66
CA LEU A 17 -13.83 4.67 1.98
C LEU A 17 -14.54 5.50 3.05
N ASP A 18 -15.76 5.94 2.78
CA ASP A 18 -16.57 6.64 3.78
C ASP A 18 -16.93 5.70 4.95
N GLY A 19 -16.62 6.16 6.17
CA GLY A 19 -16.76 5.37 7.40
C GLY A 19 -15.66 4.29 7.56
N LYS A 20 -15.85 3.39 8.53
CA LYS A 20 -14.96 2.25 8.74
C LYS A 20 -15.24 1.17 7.69
N LYS A 21 -14.23 0.77 6.96
CA LYS A 21 -14.29 -0.25 5.91
C LYS A 21 -13.36 -1.41 6.20
N LYS A 22 -13.69 -2.58 5.65
CA LYS A 22 -12.80 -3.74 5.58
C LYS A 22 -12.14 -3.78 4.21
N ILE A 23 -10.83 -3.62 4.20
CA ILE A 23 -10.03 -3.48 2.97
C ILE A 23 -9.07 -4.65 2.85
N PHE A 24 -9.15 -5.35 1.74
CA PHE A 24 -8.29 -6.48 1.43
C PHE A 24 -7.16 -6.05 0.49
N PHE A 25 -5.92 -6.42 0.82
CA PHE A 25 -4.74 -6.13 0.01
C PHE A 25 -4.20 -7.41 -0.64
N ALA A 26 -4.35 -7.55 -1.95
CA ALA A 26 -3.77 -8.65 -2.70
C ALA A 26 -2.32 -8.34 -3.11
N GLY A 27 -1.36 -9.13 -2.58
CA GLY A 27 0.07 -8.87 -2.65
C GLY A 27 0.57 -7.98 -1.52
N ILE A 28 -0.02 -8.12 -0.32
CA ILE A 28 0.20 -7.27 0.85
C ILE A 28 1.67 -7.24 1.33
N GLY A 29 2.45 -8.29 1.10
CA GLY A 29 3.86 -8.40 1.48
C GLY A 29 4.82 -7.61 0.59
N GLY A 30 4.37 -7.11 -0.56
CA GLY A 30 5.16 -6.21 -1.38
C GLY A 30 5.50 -4.92 -0.63
N VAL A 31 6.73 -4.42 -0.81
CA VAL A 31 7.25 -3.26 -0.06
C VAL A 31 6.29 -2.07 -0.05
N SER A 32 5.81 -1.65 -1.23
CA SER A 32 4.86 -0.56 -1.35
C SER A 32 3.49 -0.93 -0.79
N MET A 33 2.99 -2.14 -1.05
CA MET A 33 1.68 -2.59 -0.56
C MET A 33 1.63 -2.65 0.96
N CYS A 34 2.70 -3.13 1.60
CA CYS A 34 2.83 -3.18 3.05
C CYS A 34 2.69 -1.78 3.69
N SER A 35 3.36 -0.77 3.14
CA SER A 35 3.23 0.61 3.64
C SER A 35 1.81 1.15 3.47
N LEU A 36 1.15 0.89 2.33
CA LEU A 36 -0.24 1.31 2.11
C LEU A 36 -1.21 0.63 3.08
N ALA A 37 -1.04 -0.68 3.29
CA ALA A 37 -1.84 -1.46 4.24
C ALA A 37 -1.72 -0.90 5.67
N HIS A 38 -0.50 -0.62 6.11
CA HIS A 38 -0.23 -0.06 7.43
C HIS A 38 -0.85 1.34 7.60
N ILE A 39 -0.63 2.26 6.65
CA ILE A 39 -1.25 3.60 6.67
C ILE A 39 -2.78 3.49 6.75
N THR A 40 -3.37 2.57 5.99
CA THR A 40 -4.81 2.32 5.96
C THR A 40 -5.32 1.83 7.31
N HIS A 41 -4.58 0.91 7.95
CA HIS A 41 -4.89 0.41 9.29
C HIS A 41 -4.85 1.54 10.33
N LEU A 42 -3.82 2.38 10.31
CA LEU A 42 -3.69 3.53 11.22
C LEU A 42 -4.77 4.59 11.02
N ARG A 43 -5.39 4.66 9.83
CA ARG A 43 -6.57 5.49 9.56
C ARG A 43 -7.87 4.90 10.10
N GLY A 44 -7.82 3.75 10.76
CA GLY A 44 -8.95 3.14 11.47
C GLY A 44 -9.77 2.14 10.64
N HIS A 45 -9.33 1.80 9.44
CA HIS A 45 -9.95 0.74 8.64
C HIS A 45 -9.53 -0.65 9.15
N GLU A 46 -10.36 -1.65 8.93
CA GLU A 46 -10.00 -3.05 9.11
C GLU A 46 -9.20 -3.50 7.87
N VAL A 47 -7.99 -3.99 8.09
CA VAL A 47 -7.10 -4.39 7.00
C VAL A 47 -6.76 -5.86 7.12
N CYS A 48 -6.80 -6.55 6.00
CA CYS A 48 -6.28 -7.91 5.83
C CYS A 48 -5.72 -8.06 4.42
N GLY A 49 -5.05 -9.16 4.13
CA GLY A 49 -4.58 -9.36 2.78
C GLY A 49 -3.89 -10.70 2.55
N TYR A 50 -3.56 -10.93 1.30
CA TYR A 50 -2.89 -12.13 0.81
C TYR A 50 -1.50 -11.79 0.28
N ASP A 51 -0.54 -12.64 0.61
CA ASP A 51 0.74 -12.72 -0.09
C ASP A 51 1.20 -14.17 -0.18
N ARG A 52 1.76 -14.55 -1.31
CA ARG A 52 2.19 -15.93 -1.53
C ARG A 52 3.34 -16.37 -0.62
N THR A 53 4.15 -15.42 -0.13
CA THR A 53 5.40 -15.73 0.55
C THR A 53 5.52 -14.98 1.87
N PRO A 54 5.71 -15.68 2.99
CA PRO A 54 6.07 -15.03 4.25
C PRO A 54 7.35 -14.20 4.11
N SER A 55 7.37 -13.02 4.70
CA SER A 55 8.47 -12.07 4.61
C SER A 55 8.59 -11.24 5.89
N LYS A 56 9.64 -10.44 6.00
CA LYS A 56 9.74 -9.46 7.11
C LYS A 56 8.59 -8.45 7.09
N SER A 57 8.14 -8.05 5.88
CA SER A 57 7.02 -7.11 5.73
C SER A 57 5.71 -7.73 6.22
N THR A 58 5.41 -8.97 5.82
CA THR A 58 4.18 -9.64 6.28
C THR A 58 4.19 -9.87 7.77
N LYS A 59 5.35 -10.26 8.34
CA LYS A 59 5.48 -10.43 9.78
C LYS A 59 5.26 -9.12 10.54
N ALA A 60 5.77 -8.00 10.06
CA ALA A 60 5.53 -6.70 10.67
C ALA A 60 4.04 -6.32 10.69
N LEU A 61 3.30 -6.66 9.64
CA LEU A 61 1.84 -6.45 9.60
C LEU A 61 1.11 -7.36 10.60
N GLU A 62 1.51 -8.63 10.69
CA GLU A 62 0.95 -9.59 11.66
C GLU A 62 1.21 -9.16 13.11
N ASP A 63 2.40 -8.67 13.41
CA ASP A 63 2.78 -8.17 14.74
C ASP A 63 1.92 -6.94 15.16
N GLU A 64 1.32 -6.22 14.18
CA GLU A 64 0.37 -5.12 14.38
C GLU A 64 -1.10 -5.55 14.34
N GLY A 65 -1.36 -6.84 14.25
CA GLY A 65 -2.71 -7.40 14.27
C GLY A 65 -3.42 -7.39 12.91
N ILE A 66 -2.71 -7.13 11.82
CA ILE A 66 -3.25 -7.24 10.46
C ILE A 66 -3.19 -8.70 10.01
N ALA A 67 -4.32 -9.28 9.64
CA ALA A 67 -4.38 -10.67 9.19
C ALA A 67 -3.75 -10.83 7.79
N VAL A 68 -2.76 -11.71 7.68
CA VAL A 68 -2.11 -12.06 6.41
C VAL A 68 -2.35 -13.52 6.08
N TYR A 69 -2.87 -13.78 4.88
CA TYR A 69 -3.12 -15.12 4.35
C TYR A 69 -2.03 -15.47 3.35
N TYR A 70 -1.60 -16.74 3.34
CA TYR A 70 -0.51 -17.22 2.47
C TYR A 70 -1.00 -18.19 1.39
N GLU A 71 -2.28 -18.51 1.41
CA GLU A 71 -2.98 -19.25 0.36
C GLU A 71 -4.08 -18.35 -0.20
N SER A 72 -4.30 -18.41 -1.51
CA SER A 72 -5.38 -17.67 -2.15
C SER A 72 -6.70 -18.42 -1.94
N ASP A 73 -7.74 -17.74 -1.44
CA ASP A 73 -9.06 -18.30 -1.19
C ASP A 73 -10.13 -17.23 -1.31
N ALA A 74 -11.16 -17.50 -2.09
CA ALA A 74 -12.30 -16.63 -2.26
C ALA A 74 -13.04 -16.29 -0.94
N ASP A 75 -12.94 -17.17 0.05
CA ASP A 75 -13.57 -16.98 1.37
C ASP A 75 -12.96 -15.82 2.17
N HIS A 76 -11.73 -15.43 1.87
CA HIS A 76 -11.09 -14.24 2.46
C HIS A 76 -11.83 -12.93 2.12
N MET A 77 -12.57 -12.94 1.03
CA MET A 77 -13.29 -11.76 0.53
C MET A 77 -14.69 -11.57 1.14
N LYS A 78 -15.08 -12.42 2.09
CA LYS A 78 -16.35 -12.25 2.81
C LYS A 78 -16.34 -10.94 3.60
N ASP A 79 -17.38 -10.13 3.39
CA ASP A 79 -17.56 -8.83 4.04
C ASP A 79 -16.46 -7.79 3.72
N VAL A 80 -15.69 -7.99 2.65
CA VAL A 80 -14.72 -7.00 2.16
C VAL A 80 -15.43 -5.92 1.36
N ASP A 81 -15.17 -4.65 1.74
CA ASP A 81 -15.73 -3.48 1.07
C ASP A 81 -14.91 -3.03 -0.14
N LEU A 82 -13.59 -3.26 -0.12
CA LEU A 82 -12.66 -2.82 -1.16
C LEU A 82 -11.50 -3.78 -1.30
N LEU A 83 -11.15 -4.13 -2.53
CA LEU A 83 -9.92 -4.83 -2.88
C LEU A 83 -8.88 -3.84 -3.42
N VAL A 84 -7.72 -3.77 -2.77
CA VAL A 84 -6.53 -3.10 -3.31
C VAL A 84 -5.56 -4.17 -3.82
N TYR A 85 -5.10 -4.04 -5.07
CA TYR A 85 -4.25 -5.06 -5.67
C TYR A 85 -3.01 -4.49 -6.36
N THR A 86 -1.94 -5.28 -6.38
CA THR A 86 -0.81 -5.02 -7.27
C THR A 86 -0.99 -5.76 -8.60
N VAL A 87 -0.59 -5.13 -9.70
CA VAL A 87 -0.63 -5.76 -11.04
C VAL A 87 0.23 -7.03 -11.15
N ALA A 88 1.08 -7.27 -10.15
CA ALA A 88 1.97 -8.44 -10.09
C ALA A 88 1.28 -9.72 -9.60
N ILE A 89 0.04 -9.66 -9.07
CA ILE A 89 -0.69 -10.87 -8.69
C ILE A 89 -1.11 -11.66 -9.94
N PRO A 90 -1.22 -13.01 -9.85
CA PRO A 90 -1.70 -13.81 -10.96
C PRO A 90 -3.13 -13.43 -11.38
N ALA A 91 -3.42 -13.51 -12.68
CA ALA A 91 -4.75 -13.20 -13.19
C ALA A 91 -5.85 -14.17 -12.72
N ASP A 92 -5.45 -15.35 -12.25
CA ASP A 92 -6.30 -16.39 -11.67
C ASP A 92 -6.35 -16.34 -10.14
N ASN A 93 -5.91 -15.26 -9.52
CA ASN A 93 -6.04 -15.06 -8.07
C ASN A 93 -7.52 -15.09 -7.67
N GLU A 94 -7.85 -15.92 -6.67
CA GLU A 94 -9.24 -16.21 -6.30
C GLU A 94 -9.94 -15.00 -5.69
N GLU A 95 -9.25 -14.21 -4.89
CA GLU A 95 -9.80 -12.99 -4.28
C GLU A 95 -10.14 -11.95 -5.34
N TYR A 96 -9.27 -11.76 -6.35
CA TYR A 96 -9.54 -10.85 -7.46
C TYR A 96 -10.72 -11.35 -8.31
N ALA A 97 -10.78 -12.66 -8.59
CA ALA A 97 -11.90 -13.27 -9.32
C ALA A 97 -13.23 -13.16 -8.54
N TYR A 98 -13.19 -13.34 -7.21
CA TYR A 98 -14.35 -13.15 -6.34
C TYR A 98 -14.86 -11.72 -6.39
N ALA A 99 -13.96 -10.74 -6.26
CA ALA A 99 -14.32 -9.32 -6.31
C ALA A 99 -15.05 -8.96 -7.61
N GLY A 100 -14.54 -9.42 -8.76
CA GLY A 100 -15.18 -9.22 -10.06
C GLY A 100 -16.58 -9.84 -10.18
N LYS A 101 -16.79 -11.04 -9.58
CA LYS A 101 -18.09 -11.72 -9.60
C LYS A 101 -19.12 -11.10 -8.66
N ASN A 102 -18.68 -10.55 -7.54
CA ASN A 102 -19.54 -10.04 -6.47
C ASN A 102 -19.63 -8.52 -6.43
N SER A 103 -19.12 -7.84 -7.46
CA SER A 103 -19.14 -6.37 -7.57
C SER A 103 -18.44 -5.66 -6.40
N VAL A 104 -17.43 -6.30 -5.78
CA VAL A 104 -16.57 -5.63 -4.82
C VAL A 104 -15.65 -4.67 -5.59
N PRO A 105 -15.60 -3.38 -5.23
CA PRO A 105 -14.72 -2.44 -5.90
C PRO A 105 -13.26 -2.90 -5.85
N CYS A 106 -12.55 -2.77 -6.97
CA CYS A 106 -11.13 -3.10 -7.08
C CYS A 106 -10.35 -1.84 -7.46
N VAL A 107 -9.30 -1.53 -6.71
CA VAL A 107 -8.45 -0.37 -6.96
C VAL A 107 -7.01 -0.83 -7.08
N SER A 108 -6.31 -0.39 -8.13
CA SER A 108 -4.89 -0.70 -8.28
C SER A 108 -4.04 0.01 -7.23
N ARG A 109 -2.87 -0.55 -6.92
CA ARG A 109 -1.88 0.05 -6.02
C ARG A 109 -1.59 1.50 -6.37
N ALA A 110 -1.44 1.81 -7.66
CA ALA A 110 -1.09 3.14 -8.13
C ALA A 110 -2.17 4.18 -7.77
N ASP A 111 -3.42 3.88 -8.08
CA ASP A 111 -4.55 4.75 -7.75
C ASP A 111 -4.75 4.90 -6.24
N TYR A 112 -4.59 3.79 -5.50
CA TYR A 112 -4.73 3.80 -4.04
C TYR A 112 -3.61 4.62 -3.37
N LEU A 113 -2.38 4.53 -3.86
CA LEU A 113 -1.27 5.40 -3.45
C LEU A 113 -1.60 6.87 -3.71
N GLY A 114 -2.09 7.20 -4.91
CA GLY A 114 -2.53 8.55 -5.26
C GLY A 114 -3.61 9.09 -4.31
N TYR A 115 -4.57 8.26 -3.94
CA TYR A 115 -5.58 8.58 -2.93
C TYR A 115 -4.95 8.84 -1.55
N LEU A 116 -4.11 7.94 -1.05
CA LEU A 116 -3.48 8.14 0.25
C LEU A 116 -2.63 9.41 0.31
N MET A 117 -1.87 9.68 -0.76
CA MET A 117 -1.04 10.89 -0.90
C MET A 117 -1.87 12.18 -0.86
N SER A 118 -3.11 12.16 -1.37
CA SER A 118 -3.96 13.35 -1.40
C SER A 118 -4.30 13.88 -0.01
N GLY A 119 -4.18 13.06 1.03
CA GLY A 119 -4.36 13.43 2.43
C GLY A 119 -3.16 14.15 3.07
N TYR A 120 -2.07 14.37 2.34
CA TYR A 120 -0.87 15.05 2.85
C TYR A 120 -0.72 16.42 2.18
N GLU A 121 -0.26 17.42 2.94
CA GLU A 121 -0.08 18.78 2.44
C GLU A 121 1.03 18.88 1.39
N LYS A 122 2.15 18.23 1.65
CA LYS A 122 3.35 18.25 0.81
C LYS A 122 3.76 16.83 0.41
N ARG A 123 3.94 16.63 -0.89
CA ARG A 123 4.25 15.34 -1.49
C ARG A 123 5.54 15.43 -2.28
N ILE A 124 6.50 14.57 -1.96
CA ILE A 124 7.84 14.55 -2.57
C ILE A 124 8.03 13.18 -3.21
N GLY A 125 7.97 13.13 -4.54
CA GLY A 125 8.24 11.92 -5.31
C GLY A 125 9.69 11.88 -5.79
N VAL A 126 10.37 10.77 -5.55
CA VAL A 126 11.72 10.50 -6.03
C VAL A 126 11.65 9.55 -7.20
N SER A 127 11.92 10.05 -8.41
CA SER A 127 11.96 9.25 -9.64
C SER A 127 13.38 9.19 -10.20
N GLY A 128 13.64 8.23 -11.07
CA GLY A 128 14.93 8.07 -11.74
C GLY A 128 15.30 6.61 -11.97
N MET A 129 16.17 6.36 -12.93
CA MET A 129 16.62 5.02 -13.29
C MET A 129 17.39 4.36 -12.14
N HIS A 130 18.24 5.11 -11.43
CA HIS A 130 19.06 4.66 -10.32
C HIS A 130 18.99 5.62 -9.13
N GLY A 131 19.31 5.13 -7.93
CA GLY A 131 19.45 5.93 -6.73
C GLY A 131 18.15 6.37 -6.06
N LYS A 132 16.98 5.95 -6.55
CA LYS A 132 15.68 6.31 -5.95
C LYS A 132 15.61 6.00 -4.46
N SER A 133 15.80 4.73 -4.09
CA SER A 133 15.71 4.29 -2.68
C SER A 133 16.76 4.96 -1.80
N THR A 134 17.98 5.17 -2.31
CA THR A 134 19.02 5.90 -1.58
C THR A 134 18.61 7.35 -1.32
N THR A 135 18.11 8.05 -2.33
CA THR A 135 17.66 9.44 -2.20
C THR A 135 16.45 9.55 -1.27
N THR A 136 15.49 8.63 -1.40
CA THR A 136 14.31 8.58 -0.52
C THR A 136 14.72 8.35 0.94
N SER A 137 15.65 7.42 1.20
CA SER A 137 16.18 7.17 2.53
C SER A 137 16.93 8.39 3.10
N MET A 138 17.74 9.08 2.29
CA MET A 138 18.42 10.30 2.70
C MET A 138 17.41 11.42 3.03
N LEU A 139 16.37 11.60 2.23
CA LEU A 139 15.30 12.56 2.52
C LEU A 139 14.57 12.22 3.83
N SER A 140 14.24 10.93 4.04
CA SER A 140 13.67 10.46 5.30
C SER A 140 14.52 10.89 6.51
N HIS A 141 15.81 10.62 6.44
CA HIS A 141 16.75 10.97 7.50
C HIS A 141 16.84 12.50 7.74
N ILE A 142 16.98 13.28 6.67
CA ILE A 142 17.07 14.76 6.74
C ILE A 142 15.80 15.33 7.36
N PHE A 143 14.61 14.92 6.89
CA PHE A 143 13.34 15.43 7.39
C PHE A 143 13.10 15.03 8.84
N SER A 144 13.40 13.77 9.22
CA SER A 144 13.28 13.29 10.58
C SER A 144 14.23 14.04 11.52
N THR A 145 15.48 14.26 11.10
CA THR A 145 16.47 15.02 11.89
C THR A 145 16.07 16.49 12.05
N ALA A 146 15.40 17.06 11.05
CA ALA A 146 14.86 18.42 11.13
C ALA A 146 13.56 18.53 11.96
N GLY A 147 13.06 17.43 12.52
CA GLY A 147 11.84 17.42 13.33
C GLY A 147 10.54 17.55 12.52
N LEU A 148 10.58 17.28 11.21
CA LEU A 148 9.43 17.44 10.30
C LEU A 148 8.52 16.21 10.25
N ASP A 149 8.87 15.13 10.93
CA ASP A 149 8.08 13.91 11.07
C ASP A 149 7.41 13.38 9.78
N PRO A 150 8.18 13.06 8.72
CA PRO A 150 7.61 12.66 7.44
C PRO A 150 7.01 11.25 7.47
N THR A 151 5.94 11.01 6.73
CA THR A 151 5.56 9.67 6.28
C THR A 151 6.35 9.33 5.02
N VAL A 152 6.95 8.15 4.97
CA VAL A 152 7.85 7.74 3.89
C VAL A 152 7.50 6.36 3.37
N SER A 153 7.46 6.19 2.04
CA SER A 153 7.37 4.90 1.36
C SER A 153 8.58 4.74 0.44
N CYS A 154 9.49 3.84 0.81
CA CYS A 154 10.75 3.58 0.09
C CYS A 154 10.68 2.20 -0.58
N GLY A 155 11.43 2.00 -1.67
CA GLY A 155 11.54 0.71 -2.36
C GLY A 155 12.50 -0.29 -1.71
N ALA A 156 13.20 0.12 -0.63
CA ALA A 156 14.14 -0.72 0.10
C ALA A 156 14.12 -0.39 1.60
N VAL A 157 14.61 -1.32 2.40
CA VAL A 157 14.74 -1.14 3.86
C VAL A 157 15.68 0.03 4.15
N MET A 158 15.18 1.03 4.85
CA MET A 158 15.95 2.16 5.36
C MET A 158 16.67 1.76 6.66
N LEU A 159 17.98 2.03 6.75
CA LEU A 159 18.80 1.56 7.86
C LEU A 159 18.33 2.13 9.21
N ASP A 160 17.96 3.40 9.24
CA ASP A 160 17.52 4.08 10.47
C ASP A 160 16.14 3.62 10.96
N GLU A 161 15.28 3.21 10.05
CA GLU A 161 13.90 2.79 10.35
C GLU A 161 13.78 1.25 10.53
N GLY A 162 14.74 0.48 10.00
CA GLY A 162 14.65 -0.98 9.96
C GLY A 162 13.56 -1.53 9.04
N ASN A 163 12.82 -0.64 8.37
CA ASN A 163 11.70 -0.92 7.47
C ASN A 163 11.84 -0.16 6.15
N ALA A 164 11.07 -0.57 5.15
CA ALA A 164 10.98 0.13 3.87
C ALA A 164 9.96 1.29 3.90
N TYR A 165 9.39 1.57 5.03
CA TYR A 165 8.47 2.70 5.24
C TYR A 165 8.64 3.29 6.64
N ARG A 166 8.19 4.51 6.80
CA ARG A 166 8.04 5.22 8.06
C ARG A 166 6.67 5.87 8.09
N ILE A 167 5.98 5.77 9.21
CA ILE A 167 4.71 6.48 9.43
C ILE A 167 5.01 7.65 10.36
N GLY A 168 4.79 8.84 9.85
CA GLY A 168 4.91 10.10 10.58
C GLY A 168 3.64 10.91 10.55
N GLY A 169 3.75 12.23 10.66
CA GLY A 169 2.63 13.16 10.56
C GLY A 169 2.04 13.26 9.15
N ASN A 170 1.05 14.14 9.01
CA ASN A 170 0.29 14.32 7.76
C ASN A 170 0.79 15.49 6.90
N GLU A 171 1.87 16.19 7.28
CA GLU A 171 2.38 17.30 6.50
C GLU A 171 3.16 16.82 5.27
N PHE A 172 4.10 15.88 5.46
CA PHE A 172 5.00 15.40 4.41
C PHE A 172 4.77 13.94 4.07
N PHE A 173 4.60 13.66 2.78
CA PHE A 173 4.65 12.31 2.23
C PHE A 173 5.81 12.22 1.23
N ILE A 174 6.83 11.41 1.55
CA ILE A 174 7.99 11.17 0.70
C ILE A 174 7.87 9.76 0.12
N PHE A 175 7.93 9.60 -1.19
CA PHE A 175 7.75 8.30 -1.80
C PHE A 175 8.69 8.06 -2.97
N GLU A 176 9.03 6.80 -3.16
CA GLU A 176 9.73 6.35 -4.34
C GLU A 176 8.73 6.12 -5.47
N ALA A 177 8.83 6.92 -6.54
CA ALA A 177 8.05 6.73 -7.75
C ALA A 177 8.65 5.56 -8.54
N CYS A 178 7.95 4.42 -8.53
CA CYS A 178 8.37 3.23 -9.26
C CYS A 178 7.74 3.24 -10.65
N GLU A 179 8.56 3.11 -11.67
CA GLU A 179 8.15 3.08 -13.10
C GLU A 179 7.69 1.67 -13.54
N TYR A 180 7.74 0.68 -12.64
CA TYR A 180 7.47 -0.71 -13.00
C TYR A 180 5.98 -0.95 -13.22
N MET A 181 5.60 -1.09 -14.48
CA MET A 181 4.25 -1.46 -14.93
C MET A 181 3.12 -0.46 -14.58
N ASP A 182 3.43 0.82 -14.50
CA ASP A 182 2.43 1.90 -14.43
C ASP A 182 2.09 2.44 -15.82
#